data_49d2884320ca7a6cc85985daca655af3
#
_entry.id   49d2884320ca7a6cc85985daca655af3
#
_cell.length_a   1.000
_cell.length_b   1.000
_cell.length_c   1.000
_cell.angle_alpha   90.00
_cell.angle_beta   90.00
_cell.angle_gamma   90.00
#
_symmetry.space_group_name_H-M   'P 1'
#
loop_
_entity.id
_entity.type
_entity.pdbx_description
1 polymer ?
#
loop_
_entity_poly.entity_id
_entity_poly.type
_entity_poly.pdbx_seq_one_letter_code
_entity_poly.pdbx_strand_id
1 'polypeptide(L)'
;MSDRFIEAVQSLDLSRVPSPCHLIHRGLLEENCRILHSVQERTGAKILLALKGFAQFSEFPLIARYLSGTTASGLHEALLGHEFFPGECHVYSPAFPPADVPELVRFVDHISFNSPSQWQRFRSTVAASGRKISCGIRVNPQYAEVEHEIYNPCAAGSRLGTIRSEISGPEALEGLEGLHMHTMCEQGADVLARTIPHFEEKFAEFIPQMKWINFGGGHWITQPGYDVDLLCSTILAFRKKWGKHLQIYLEPGEAIALRTGILVCTVLDIVRNGMPIAILDTSASAHMPDTLEMPYRPEILGAGKSGEFAHTYRLAGGTCLAGDVIGDYSFPQPLVPGTRLALLDMSHYTMVKNTTFNGICLPAIASFEPATGEYRVIRRFGYADYKNKLG
;
A
#
# COMPACT_ATOMS: atom_id res chain seq x y z
N MET A 1 8.60 26.10 -5.54
CA MET A 1 9.57 25.01 -5.81
C MET A 1 8.92 24.13 -6.86
N SER A 2 9.65 23.76 -7.91
CA SER A 2 9.14 22.82 -8.90
C SER A 2 8.89 21.44 -8.23
N ASP A 3 7.89 20.75 -8.74
CA ASP A 3 7.54 19.44 -8.24
C ASP A 3 8.48 18.39 -8.85
N ARG A 4 9.41 17.87 -8.05
CA ARG A 4 10.43 16.91 -8.49
C ARG A 4 9.86 15.66 -9.17
N PHE A 5 8.72 15.17 -8.71
CA PHE A 5 8.04 14.03 -9.34
C PHE A 5 7.57 14.40 -10.75
N ILE A 6 6.93 15.57 -10.90
CA ILE A 6 6.46 16.05 -12.21
C ILE A 6 7.65 16.22 -13.18
N GLU A 7 8.74 16.83 -12.73
CA GLU A 7 9.96 16.99 -13.55
C GLU A 7 10.53 15.64 -13.98
N ALA A 8 10.62 14.69 -13.05
CA ALA A 8 11.10 13.35 -13.36
C ALA A 8 10.21 12.66 -14.40
N VAL A 9 8.88 12.74 -14.26
CA VAL A 9 7.95 12.14 -15.22
C VAL A 9 8.00 12.85 -16.58
N GLN A 10 8.16 14.18 -16.62
CA GLN A 10 8.34 14.94 -17.87
C GLN A 10 9.58 14.51 -18.65
N SER A 11 10.62 14.05 -17.98
CA SER A 11 11.85 13.60 -18.62
C SER A 11 11.77 12.20 -19.24
N LEU A 12 10.69 11.43 -18.95
CA LEU A 12 10.53 10.07 -19.42
C LEU A 12 10.12 10.00 -20.90
N ASP A 13 10.74 9.12 -21.65
CA ASP A 13 10.30 8.74 -23.00
C ASP A 13 9.30 7.59 -22.92
N LEU A 14 8.00 7.94 -22.91
CA LEU A 14 6.92 6.98 -22.80
C LEU A 14 6.86 6.00 -23.98
N SER A 15 7.50 6.29 -25.10
CA SER A 15 7.53 5.40 -26.26
C SER A 15 8.36 4.13 -26.02
N ARG A 16 9.25 4.15 -25.04
CA ARG A 16 10.17 3.05 -24.69
C ARG A 16 9.53 1.93 -23.85
N VAL A 17 8.30 2.10 -23.39
CA VAL A 17 7.57 1.09 -22.62
C VAL A 17 6.31 0.65 -23.36
N PRO A 18 5.76 -0.56 -23.09
CA PRO A 18 4.46 -0.97 -23.62
C PRO A 18 3.33 -0.09 -23.09
N SER A 19 2.15 -0.22 -23.67
CA SER A 19 0.92 0.41 -23.20
C SER A 19 -0.21 -0.64 -23.18
N PRO A 20 -1.00 -0.74 -22.09
CA PRO A 20 -0.82 -0.02 -20.82
C PRO A 20 0.36 -0.55 -20.00
N CYS A 21 0.97 0.29 -19.15
CA CYS A 21 2.15 -0.10 -18.37
C CYS A 21 2.29 0.70 -17.06
N HIS A 22 2.48 -0.01 -15.95
CA HIS A 22 3.00 0.61 -14.72
C HIS A 22 4.52 0.80 -14.87
N LEU A 23 4.98 2.04 -14.78
CA LEU A 23 6.39 2.40 -14.88
C LEU A 23 6.86 3.03 -13.58
N ILE A 24 7.78 2.35 -12.89
CA ILE A 24 8.42 2.83 -11.66
C ILE A 24 9.69 3.61 -12.00
N HIS A 25 9.84 4.79 -11.41
CA HIS A 25 11.07 5.57 -11.43
C HIS A 25 11.93 5.21 -10.22
N ARG A 26 12.96 4.38 -10.40
CA ARG A 26 13.75 3.78 -9.31
C ARG A 26 14.45 4.83 -8.43
N GLY A 27 14.90 5.93 -9.00
CA GLY A 27 15.52 7.01 -8.21
C GLY A 27 14.56 7.64 -7.19
N LEU A 28 13.30 7.90 -7.58
CA LEU A 28 12.28 8.40 -6.66
C LEU A 28 11.90 7.36 -5.59
N LEU A 29 11.80 6.10 -5.98
CA LEU A 29 11.56 5.00 -5.04
C LEU A 29 12.68 4.91 -3.99
N GLU A 30 13.94 5.02 -4.41
CA GLU A 30 15.08 5.01 -3.50
C GLU A 30 15.09 6.20 -2.55
N GLU A 31 14.67 7.39 -3.00
CA GLU A 31 14.55 8.57 -2.16
C GLU A 31 13.52 8.37 -1.05
N ASN A 32 12.36 7.83 -1.38
CA ASN A 32 11.35 7.47 -0.38
C ASN A 32 11.92 6.48 0.64
N CYS A 33 12.62 5.45 0.18
CA CYS A 33 13.26 4.46 1.06
C CYS A 33 14.29 5.11 1.99
N ARG A 34 15.06 6.11 1.53
CA ARG A 34 16.02 6.85 2.39
C ARG A 34 15.32 7.65 3.48
N ILE A 35 14.19 8.29 3.17
CA ILE A 35 13.38 9.00 4.18
C ILE A 35 12.92 8.01 5.26
N LEU A 36 12.36 6.88 4.87
CA LEU A 36 11.91 5.83 5.78
C LEU A 36 13.06 5.27 6.61
N HIS A 37 14.21 5.03 5.99
CA HIS A 37 15.41 4.56 6.68
C HIS A 37 15.88 5.55 7.75
N SER A 38 15.84 6.85 7.47
CA SER A 38 16.20 7.89 8.45
C SER A 38 15.33 7.84 9.72
N VAL A 39 14.05 7.48 9.58
CA VAL A 39 13.17 7.28 10.74
C VAL A 39 13.63 6.09 11.58
N GLN A 40 14.03 4.98 10.93
CA GLN A 40 14.56 3.81 11.65
C GLN A 40 15.85 4.15 12.40
N GLU A 41 16.81 4.82 11.75
CA GLU A 41 18.06 5.23 12.37
C GLU A 41 17.86 6.15 13.58
N ARG A 42 16.96 7.12 13.45
CA ARG A 42 16.69 8.12 14.50
C ARG A 42 15.91 7.56 15.69
N THR A 43 15.07 6.55 15.48
CA THR A 43 14.14 6.08 16.51
C THR A 43 14.43 4.66 17.00
N GLY A 44 15.17 3.86 16.23
CA GLY A 44 15.30 2.42 16.44
C GLY A 44 14.00 1.64 16.15
N ALA A 45 13.00 2.27 15.53
CA ALA A 45 11.83 1.57 15.01
C ALA A 45 12.24 0.74 13.77
N LYS A 46 11.48 -0.30 13.47
CA LYS A 46 11.58 -1.06 12.22
C LYS A 46 10.42 -0.71 11.31
N ILE A 47 10.72 -0.47 10.04
CA ILE A 47 9.71 -0.19 9.02
C ILE A 47 9.63 -1.38 8.07
N LEU A 48 8.40 -1.84 7.84
CA LEU A 48 8.09 -2.98 6.98
C LEU A 48 7.33 -2.50 5.74
N LEU A 49 7.67 -3.05 4.59
CA LEU A 49 6.90 -2.84 3.36
C LEU A 49 5.56 -3.57 3.47
N ALA A 50 4.44 -2.87 3.45
CA ALA A 50 3.12 -3.49 3.38
C ALA A 50 2.77 -3.87 1.93
N LEU A 51 2.77 -5.18 1.64
CA LEU A 51 2.62 -5.72 0.29
C LEU A 51 1.28 -5.40 -0.35
N LYS A 52 0.23 -5.21 0.45
CA LYS A 52 -1.08 -4.73 -0.03
C LYS A 52 -1.01 -3.36 -0.73
N GLY A 53 -0.03 -2.52 -0.38
CA GLY A 53 0.17 -1.21 -0.99
C GLY A 53 1.13 -1.25 -2.18
N PHE A 54 2.20 -2.02 -2.08
CA PHE A 54 3.20 -2.14 -3.14
C PHE A 54 3.87 -3.52 -3.11
N ALA A 55 3.81 -4.25 -4.22
CA ALA A 55 4.31 -5.62 -4.31
C ALA A 55 5.09 -5.92 -5.60
N GLN A 56 5.65 -4.90 -6.27
CA GLN A 56 6.55 -5.12 -7.41
C GLN A 56 7.87 -5.71 -6.91
N PHE A 57 7.94 -7.03 -6.81
CA PHE A 57 9.06 -7.74 -6.18
C PHE A 57 10.39 -7.59 -6.93
N SER A 58 10.40 -7.16 -8.18
CA SER A 58 11.64 -6.79 -8.88
C SER A 58 12.38 -5.61 -8.21
N GLU A 59 11.68 -4.78 -7.43
CA GLU A 59 12.23 -3.67 -6.68
C GLU A 59 12.58 -4.02 -5.22
N PHE A 60 12.24 -5.21 -4.75
CA PHE A 60 12.55 -5.65 -3.38
C PHE A 60 14.05 -5.61 -3.04
N PRO A 61 14.99 -5.97 -3.94
CA PRO A 61 16.41 -5.83 -3.65
C PRO A 61 16.86 -4.37 -3.40
N LEU A 62 16.20 -3.39 -4.02
CA LEU A 62 16.43 -1.98 -3.74
C LEU A 62 15.88 -1.59 -2.37
N ILE A 63 14.61 -1.92 -2.12
CA ILE A 63 13.89 -1.55 -0.89
C ILE A 63 14.52 -2.21 0.35
N ALA A 64 14.97 -3.46 0.23
CA ALA A 64 15.59 -4.22 1.32
C ALA A 64 16.93 -3.65 1.82
N ARG A 65 17.56 -2.76 1.07
CA ARG A 65 18.73 -2.01 1.56
C ARG A 65 18.37 -1.00 2.65
N TYR A 66 17.10 -0.65 2.76
CA TYR A 66 16.60 0.44 3.60
C TYR A 66 15.60 -0.03 4.65
N LEU A 67 14.76 -1.01 4.35
CA LEU A 67 13.67 -1.45 5.22
C LEU A 67 13.98 -2.80 5.88
N SER A 68 13.33 -3.06 7.02
CA SER A 68 13.62 -4.22 7.88
C SER A 68 12.92 -5.50 7.44
N GLY A 69 11.92 -5.43 6.58
CA GLY A 69 11.15 -6.60 6.17
C GLY A 69 9.87 -6.24 5.43
N THR A 70 8.96 -7.20 5.36
CA THR A 70 7.63 -7.06 4.75
C THR A 70 6.52 -7.38 5.74
N THR A 71 5.32 -6.84 5.49
CA THR A 71 4.10 -7.27 6.16
C THR A 71 3.04 -7.64 5.12
N ALA A 72 2.40 -8.78 5.33
CA ALA A 72 1.46 -9.42 4.44
C ALA A 72 0.05 -9.45 5.03
N SER A 73 -0.96 -9.48 4.15
CA SER A 73 -2.38 -9.56 4.53
C SER A 73 -2.94 -10.99 4.40
N GLY A 74 -2.11 -11.95 3.98
CA GLY A 74 -2.47 -13.35 3.81
C GLY A 74 -1.29 -14.19 3.31
N LEU A 75 -1.55 -15.50 3.11
CA LEU A 75 -0.52 -16.49 2.79
C LEU A 75 0.27 -16.13 1.51
N HIS A 76 -0.40 -15.74 0.44
CA HIS A 76 0.30 -15.53 -0.84
C HIS A 76 1.19 -14.28 -0.83
N GLU A 77 0.77 -13.20 -0.16
CA GLU A 77 1.65 -12.05 0.07
C GLU A 77 2.84 -12.42 0.97
N ALA A 78 2.60 -13.21 2.02
CA ALA A 78 3.66 -13.66 2.92
C ALA A 78 4.69 -14.54 2.18
N LEU A 79 4.24 -15.46 1.31
CA LEU A 79 5.12 -16.25 0.45
C LEU A 79 5.95 -15.36 -0.48
N LEU A 80 5.34 -14.37 -1.12
CA LEU A 80 6.06 -13.43 -1.98
C LEU A 80 7.13 -12.66 -1.21
N GLY A 81 6.80 -12.17 -0.01
CA GLY A 81 7.75 -11.50 0.88
C GLY A 81 8.90 -12.43 1.27
N HIS A 82 8.58 -13.65 1.70
CA HIS A 82 9.57 -14.65 2.10
C HIS A 82 10.53 -15.06 0.96
N GLU A 83 10.01 -15.22 -0.26
CA GLU A 83 10.83 -15.66 -1.41
C GLU A 83 11.75 -14.57 -1.94
N PHE A 84 11.33 -13.30 -1.92
CA PHE A 84 12.02 -12.24 -2.67
C PHE A 84 12.53 -11.08 -1.82
N PHE A 85 12.16 -10.99 -0.53
CA PHE A 85 12.60 -9.90 0.34
C PHE A 85 13.45 -10.44 1.50
N PRO A 86 14.75 -10.11 1.58
CA PRO A 86 15.56 -10.43 2.75
C PRO A 86 15.12 -9.59 3.94
N GLY A 87 14.87 -10.19 5.09
CA GLY A 87 14.42 -9.52 6.31
C GLY A 87 13.25 -10.20 6.98
N GLU A 88 12.59 -9.50 7.90
CA GLU A 88 11.48 -10.05 8.67
C GLU A 88 10.23 -10.20 7.79
N CYS A 89 9.53 -11.32 7.93
CA CYS A 89 8.24 -11.58 7.29
C CYS A 89 7.13 -11.57 8.34
N HIS A 90 6.31 -10.53 8.32
CA HIS A 90 5.15 -10.37 9.20
C HIS A 90 3.87 -10.68 8.46
N VAL A 91 2.85 -11.15 9.18
CA VAL A 91 1.52 -11.37 8.61
C VAL A 91 0.42 -10.99 9.58
N TYR A 92 -0.60 -10.34 9.06
CA TYR A 92 -1.88 -10.08 9.73
C TYR A 92 -3.03 -10.40 8.78
N SER A 93 -4.07 -11.05 9.30
CA SER A 93 -5.35 -11.18 8.58
C SER A 93 -6.53 -11.02 9.54
N PRO A 94 -7.65 -10.43 9.12
CA PRO A 94 -8.88 -10.38 9.93
C PRO A 94 -9.36 -11.77 10.36
N ALA A 95 -9.13 -12.77 9.52
CA ALA A 95 -9.35 -14.17 9.83
C ALA A 95 -8.45 -15.04 8.97
N PHE A 96 -7.62 -15.87 9.59
CA PHE A 96 -6.80 -16.83 8.88
C PHE A 96 -7.63 -18.06 8.49
N PRO A 97 -7.65 -18.47 7.21
CA PRO A 97 -8.12 -19.80 6.83
C PRO A 97 -7.33 -20.88 7.61
N PRO A 98 -7.99 -21.91 8.16
CA PRO A 98 -7.28 -22.94 8.94
C PRO A 98 -6.18 -23.65 8.15
N ALA A 99 -6.31 -23.76 6.83
CA ALA A 99 -5.31 -24.36 5.96
C ALA A 99 -4.04 -23.52 5.79
N ASP A 100 -4.13 -22.19 5.94
CA ASP A 100 -3.00 -21.28 5.69
C ASP A 100 -2.03 -21.23 6.87
N VAL A 101 -2.51 -21.39 8.10
CA VAL A 101 -1.67 -21.24 9.30
C VAL A 101 -0.54 -22.29 9.36
N PRO A 102 -0.77 -23.59 9.07
CA PRO A 102 0.32 -24.56 8.99
C PRO A 102 1.41 -24.23 7.96
N GLU A 103 1.05 -23.56 6.87
CA GLU A 103 2.04 -23.09 5.87
C GLU A 103 2.77 -21.83 6.38
N LEU A 104 2.05 -20.83 6.88
CA LEU A 104 2.61 -19.59 7.40
C LEU A 104 3.67 -19.84 8.48
N VAL A 105 3.40 -20.72 9.46
CA VAL A 105 4.33 -20.98 10.56
C VAL A 105 5.66 -21.63 10.12
N ARG A 106 5.77 -22.05 8.87
CA ARG A 106 7.02 -22.59 8.32
C ARG A 106 8.07 -21.54 8.02
N PHE A 107 7.66 -20.29 7.81
CA PHE A 107 8.59 -19.25 7.31
C PHE A 107 8.41 -17.86 7.92
N VAL A 108 7.21 -17.49 8.43
CA VAL A 108 7.00 -16.15 8.99
C VAL A 108 7.73 -15.95 10.32
N ASP A 109 8.08 -14.71 10.63
CA ASP A 109 8.72 -14.31 11.89
C ASP A 109 7.71 -13.76 12.90
N HIS A 110 6.67 -13.07 12.40
CA HIS A 110 5.62 -12.50 13.22
C HIS A 110 4.22 -12.81 12.68
N ILE A 111 3.30 -13.12 13.60
CA ILE A 111 1.86 -13.27 13.29
C ILE A 111 1.06 -12.35 14.22
N SER A 112 0.27 -11.43 13.65
CA SER A 112 -0.73 -10.66 14.39
C SER A 112 -2.10 -11.31 14.20
N PHE A 113 -2.67 -11.84 15.26
CA PHE A 113 -4.04 -12.37 15.26
C PHE A 113 -5.06 -11.24 15.43
N ASN A 114 -6.27 -11.43 14.92
CA ASN A 114 -7.30 -10.41 14.98
C ASN A 114 -8.13 -10.45 16.27
N SER A 115 -8.12 -11.57 17.00
CA SER A 115 -8.89 -11.75 18.24
C SER A 115 -8.25 -12.77 19.18
N PRO A 116 -8.56 -12.72 20.50
CA PRO A 116 -8.12 -13.74 21.46
C PRO A 116 -8.58 -15.16 21.05
N SER A 117 -9.78 -15.29 20.48
CA SER A 117 -10.28 -16.59 20.02
C SER A 117 -9.48 -17.16 18.85
N GLN A 118 -9.00 -16.29 17.95
CA GLN A 118 -8.08 -16.72 16.88
C GLN A 118 -6.75 -17.22 17.47
N TRP A 119 -6.17 -16.48 18.41
CA TRP A 119 -4.95 -16.92 19.12
C TRP A 119 -5.16 -18.26 19.78
N GLN A 120 -6.23 -18.43 20.55
CA GLN A 120 -6.53 -19.71 21.22
C GLN A 120 -6.67 -20.88 20.23
N ARG A 121 -7.26 -20.63 19.05
CA ARG A 121 -7.39 -21.65 17.99
C ARG A 121 -6.06 -22.09 17.43
N PHE A 122 -5.12 -21.18 17.22
CA PHE A 122 -3.90 -21.45 16.46
C PHE A 122 -2.63 -21.58 17.30
N ARG A 123 -2.64 -21.27 18.60
CA ARG A 123 -1.46 -21.32 19.45
C ARG A 123 -0.75 -22.67 19.46
N SER A 124 -1.50 -23.75 19.40
CA SER A 124 -0.92 -25.11 19.33
C SER A 124 -0.22 -25.38 18.00
N THR A 125 -0.75 -24.88 16.90
CA THR A 125 -0.11 -24.98 15.58
C THR A 125 1.18 -24.17 15.53
N VAL A 126 1.18 -22.96 16.11
CA VAL A 126 2.39 -22.14 16.25
C VAL A 126 3.44 -22.87 17.09
N ALA A 127 3.05 -23.38 18.26
CA ALA A 127 3.98 -24.10 19.14
C ALA A 127 4.55 -25.36 18.49
N ALA A 128 3.74 -26.12 17.75
CA ALA A 128 4.15 -27.33 17.05
C ALA A 128 5.10 -27.10 15.88
N SER A 129 5.22 -25.86 15.38
CA SER A 129 6.15 -25.52 14.28
C SER A 129 7.62 -25.68 14.65
N GLY A 130 7.96 -25.68 15.93
CA GLY A 130 9.34 -25.71 16.43
C GLY A 130 10.14 -24.44 16.14
N ARG A 131 9.52 -23.42 15.49
CA ARG A 131 10.14 -22.13 15.20
C ARG A 131 9.81 -21.08 16.27
N LYS A 132 10.72 -20.16 16.45
CA LYS A 132 10.46 -18.96 17.29
C LYS A 132 9.69 -17.94 16.45
N ILE A 133 8.38 -17.96 16.57
CA ILE A 133 7.48 -16.99 15.90
C ILE A 133 6.95 -16.05 16.96
N SER A 134 7.11 -14.75 16.76
CA SER A 134 6.59 -13.74 17.68
C SER A 134 5.13 -13.44 17.35
N CYS A 135 4.23 -13.81 18.25
CA CYS A 135 2.80 -13.62 18.06
C CYS A 135 2.30 -12.36 18.77
N GLY A 136 1.34 -11.68 18.15
CA GLY A 136 0.66 -10.52 18.73
C GLY A 136 -0.81 -10.51 18.39
N ILE A 137 -1.49 -9.48 18.86
CA ILE A 137 -2.91 -9.26 18.59
C ILE A 137 -3.13 -7.85 18.05
N ARG A 138 -3.95 -7.74 17.00
CA ARG A 138 -4.42 -6.44 16.55
C ARG A 138 -5.52 -5.95 17.47
N VAL A 139 -5.34 -4.73 17.98
CA VAL A 139 -6.26 -4.05 18.89
C VAL A 139 -6.88 -2.84 18.20
N ASN A 140 -8.13 -2.56 18.55
CA ASN A 140 -8.89 -1.43 18.03
C ASN A 140 -9.12 -0.41 19.16
N PRO A 141 -8.44 0.75 19.14
CA PRO A 141 -8.64 1.78 20.15
C PRO A 141 -9.98 2.52 20.02
N GLN A 142 -10.81 2.18 19.04
CA GLN A 142 -12.08 2.84 18.75
C GLN A 142 -11.91 4.36 18.54
N TYR A 143 -10.78 4.73 17.95
CA TYR A 143 -10.44 6.08 17.57
C TYR A 143 -9.68 6.07 16.24
N ALA A 144 -10.14 6.86 15.27
CA ALA A 144 -9.48 7.14 14.02
C ALA A 144 -9.98 8.49 13.50
N GLU A 145 -9.12 9.24 12.80
CA GLU A 145 -9.43 10.51 12.17
C GLU A 145 -9.58 10.37 10.66
N VAL A 146 -9.91 9.18 10.19
CA VAL A 146 -10.08 8.90 8.75
C VAL A 146 -11.37 9.54 8.25
N GLU A 147 -11.27 10.36 7.22
CA GLU A 147 -12.39 11.13 6.67
C GLU A 147 -13.46 10.24 6.05
N HIS A 148 -13.04 9.20 5.32
CA HIS A 148 -13.95 8.31 4.60
C HIS A 148 -14.20 7.01 5.36
N GLU A 149 -15.45 6.72 5.64
CA GLU A 149 -15.86 5.56 6.46
C GLU A 149 -15.35 4.23 5.91
N ILE A 150 -15.31 4.07 4.59
CA ILE A 150 -14.81 2.84 3.93
C ILE A 150 -13.34 2.51 4.29
N TYR A 151 -12.56 3.53 4.63
CA TYR A 151 -11.15 3.38 5.05
C TYR A 151 -10.95 3.50 6.57
N ASN A 152 -12.04 3.70 7.35
CA ASN A 152 -11.94 3.82 8.79
C ASN A 152 -11.90 2.44 9.47
N PRO A 153 -10.74 1.96 9.93
CA PRO A 153 -10.61 0.64 10.54
C PRO A 153 -11.20 0.59 11.96
N CYS A 154 -11.54 1.73 12.55
CA CYS A 154 -12.07 1.85 13.90
C CYS A 154 -13.56 2.21 13.94
N ALA A 155 -14.24 2.27 12.78
CA ALA A 155 -15.68 2.51 12.71
C ALA A 155 -16.48 1.45 13.48
N ALA A 156 -17.66 1.81 13.95
CA ALA A 156 -18.58 0.87 14.56
C ALA A 156 -18.90 -0.29 13.60
N GLY A 157 -18.84 -1.53 14.08
CA GLY A 157 -18.99 -2.72 13.23
C GLY A 157 -17.76 -3.11 12.41
N SER A 158 -16.63 -2.40 12.55
CA SER A 158 -15.39 -2.82 11.91
C SER A 158 -14.93 -4.19 12.42
N ARG A 159 -14.57 -5.08 11.49
CA ARG A 159 -14.01 -6.39 11.79
C ARG A 159 -12.52 -6.37 12.14
N LEU A 160 -11.87 -5.19 12.15
CA LEU A 160 -10.42 -5.04 12.20
C LEU A 160 -9.95 -4.73 13.64
N GLY A 161 -9.35 -5.73 14.27
CA GLY A 161 -8.80 -5.65 15.62
C GLY A 161 -9.85 -5.84 16.73
N THR A 162 -9.35 -6.22 17.89
CA THR A 162 -10.14 -6.47 19.10
C THR A 162 -10.30 -5.20 19.92
N ILE A 163 -11.51 -4.83 20.30
CA ILE A 163 -11.78 -3.73 21.24
C ILE A 163 -11.45 -4.17 22.67
N ARG A 164 -11.20 -3.20 23.58
CA ARG A 164 -10.77 -3.50 24.95
C ARG A 164 -11.77 -4.36 25.72
N SER A 165 -13.08 -4.17 25.54
CA SER A 165 -14.12 -4.94 26.23
C SER A 165 -14.15 -6.43 25.90
N GLU A 166 -13.54 -6.81 24.76
CA GLU A 166 -13.48 -8.22 24.32
C GLU A 166 -12.19 -8.94 24.82
N ILE A 167 -11.38 -8.27 25.63
CA ILE A 167 -10.19 -8.85 26.28
C ILE A 167 -10.49 -8.94 27.76
N SER A 168 -10.71 -10.15 28.28
CA SER A 168 -11.11 -10.38 29.66
C SER A 168 -10.07 -9.92 30.68
N GLY A 169 -8.79 -9.99 30.34
CA GLY A 169 -7.67 -9.58 31.18
C GLY A 169 -6.33 -9.99 30.57
N PRO A 170 -5.20 -9.75 31.25
CA PRO A 170 -3.87 -10.11 30.78
C PRO A 170 -3.70 -11.58 30.41
N GLU A 171 -4.40 -12.47 31.09
CA GLU A 171 -4.39 -13.92 30.87
C GLU A 171 -4.96 -14.30 29.48
N ALA A 172 -5.88 -13.49 28.94
CA ALA A 172 -6.40 -13.70 27.57
C ALA A 172 -5.34 -13.51 26.48
N LEU A 173 -4.26 -12.79 26.82
CA LEU A 173 -3.13 -12.49 25.94
C LEU A 173 -1.87 -13.31 26.32
N GLU A 174 -2.01 -14.34 27.15
CA GLU A 174 -0.88 -15.21 27.53
C GLU A 174 -0.23 -15.83 26.29
N GLY A 175 1.11 -15.71 26.19
CA GLY A 175 1.91 -16.17 25.07
C GLY A 175 1.98 -15.21 23.89
N LEU A 176 1.25 -14.08 23.93
CA LEU A 176 1.41 -13.00 22.95
C LEU A 176 2.52 -12.04 23.37
N GLU A 177 3.30 -11.59 22.40
CA GLU A 177 4.47 -10.76 22.59
C GLU A 177 4.29 -9.32 22.07
N GLY A 178 3.16 -9.02 21.41
CA GLY A 178 2.95 -7.70 20.84
C GLY A 178 1.52 -7.26 20.68
N LEU A 179 1.36 -5.93 20.61
CA LEU A 179 0.12 -5.28 20.23
C LEU A 179 0.31 -4.57 18.88
N HIS A 180 -0.66 -4.76 18.01
CA HIS A 180 -0.71 -4.11 16.69
C HIS A 180 -1.94 -3.22 16.63
N MET A 181 -1.79 -1.93 16.38
CA MET A 181 -2.87 -1.04 15.99
C MET A 181 -2.66 -0.52 14.57
N HIS A 182 -3.73 -0.37 13.83
CA HIS A 182 -3.70 0.27 12.51
C HIS A 182 -4.97 1.09 12.36
N THR A 183 -4.86 2.39 12.50
CA THR A 183 -5.95 3.34 12.67
C THR A 183 -5.94 4.47 11.65
N MET A 184 -4.86 4.57 10.87
CA MET A 184 -4.59 5.67 9.96
C MET A 184 -4.77 5.24 8.50
N CYS A 185 -5.12 6.22 7.65
CA CYS A 185 -5.13 6.12 6.21
C CYS A 185 -4.73 7.49 5.64
N GLU A 186 -3.58 7.57 4.94
CA GLU A 186 -3.09 8.78 4.29
C GLU A 186 -2.99 10.01 5.24
N GLN A 187 -2.37 9.83 6.41
CA GLN A 187 -2.39 10.85 7.46
C GLN A 187 -0.98 11.24 7.95
N GLY A 188 -0.91 12.43 8.55
CA GLY A 188 0.30 13.02 9.09
C GLY A 188 0.74 12.45 10.45
N ALA A 189 1.94 12.81 10.88
CA ALA A 189 2.51 12.41 12.17
C ALA A 189 1.71 12.92 13.37
N ASP A 190 1.04 14.05 13.22
CA ASP A 190 0.17 14.67 14.22
C ASP A 190 -1.02 13.76 14.59
N VAL A 191 -1.56 13.03 13.60
CA VAL A 191 -2.65 12.06 13.84
C VAL A 191 -2.14 10.89 14.70
N LEU A 192 -0.94 10.36 14.43
CA LEU A 192 -0.36 9.34 15.31
C LEU A 192 -0.19 9.85 16.74
N ALA A 193 0.33 11.08 16.89
CA ALA A 193 0.52 11.70 18.19
C ALA A 193 -0.80 11.85 18.97
N ARG A 194 -1.91 12.14 18.28
CA ARG A 194 -3.25 12.17 18.89
C ARG A 194 -3.85 10.78 19.14
N THR A 195 -3.51 9.80 18.32
CA THR A 195 -4.03 8.41 18.42
C THR A 195 -3.42 7.64 19.59
N ILE A 196 -2.12 7.83 19.88
CA ILE A 196 -1.41 7.12 20.95
C ILE A 196 -2.10 7.25 22.31
N PRO A 197 -2.55 8.42 22.78
CA PRO A 197 -3.29 8.53 24.05
C PRO A 197 -4.55 7.64 24.11
N HIS A 198 -5.31 7.51 23.04
CA HIS A 198 -6.50 6.65 22.99
C HIS A 198 -6.14 5.16 23.02
N PHE A 199 -5.03 4.79 22.37
CA PHE A 199 -4.48 3.44 22.47
C PHE A 199 -4.02 3.15 23.91
N GLU A 200 -3.30 4.06 24.54
CA GLU A 200 -2.83 3.92 25.92
C GLU A 200 -3.98 3.86 26.92
N GLU A 201 -5.00 4.72 26.78
CA GLU A 201 -6.18 4.71 27.65
C GLU A 201 -6.82 3.32 27.75
N LYS A 202 -6.86 2.58 26.64
CA LYS A 202 -7.54 1.28 26.57
C LYS A 202 -6.64 0.08 26.79
N PHE A 203 -5.36 0.18 26.42
CA PHE A 203 -4.47 -0.98 26.37
C PHE A 203 -3.20 -0.85 27.21
N ALA A 204 -3.06 0.22 28.02
CA ALA A 204 -1.88 0.46 28.83
C ALA A 204 -1.51 -0.71 29.76
N GLU A 205 -2.49 -1.40 30.31
CA GLU A 205 -2.28 -2.54 31.22
C GLU A 205 -1.55 -3.72 30.57
N PHE A 206 -1.65 -3.85 29.23
CA PHE A 206 -1.02 -4.95 28.49
C PHE A 206 0.39 -4.60 28.01
N ILE A 207 0.73 -3.31 27.86
CA ILE A 207 2.00 -2.87 27.26
C ILE A 207 3.22 -3.40 28.03
N PRO A 208 3.25 -3.44 29.37
CA PRO A 208 4.43 -3.87 30.13
C PRO A 208 4.89 -5.31 29.85
N GLN A 209 3.97 -6.20 29.42
CA GLN A 209 4.28 -7.59 29.10
C GLN A 209 4.67 -7.80 27.63
N MET A 210 4.56 -6.76 26.78
CA MET A 210 4.86 -6.86 25.36
C MET A 210 6.35 -6.66 25.07
N LYS A 211 6.82 -7.29 23.99
CA LYS A 211 8.15 -7.09 23.42
C LYS A 211 8.13 -6.07 22.28
N TRP A 212 6.98 -5.90 21.64
CA TRP A 212 6.84 -4.97 20.53
C TRP A 212 5.46 -4.34 20.46
N ILE A 213 5.43 -3.15 19.88
CA ILE A 213 4.22 -2.42 19.50
C ILE A 213 4.31 -2.07 18.01
N ASN A 214 3.28 -2.40 17.27
CA ASN A 214 3.16 -2.06 15.86
C ASN A 214 2.10 -0.97 15.69
N PHE A 215 2.50 0.19 15.21
CA PHE A 215 1.60 1.32 14.95
C PHE A 215 0.93 1.24 13.58
N GLY A 216 1.16 0.16 12.82
CA GLY A 216 0.51 -0.09 11.54
C GLY A 216 0.98 0.81 10.41
N GLY A 217 0.15 0.91 9.40
CA GLY A 217 0.37 1.74 8.22
C GLY A 217 -0.53 2.98 8.18
N GLY A 218 -0.69 3.54 6.98
CA GLY A 218 -1.48 4.75 6.74
C GLY A 218 -0.74 6.06 7.05
N HIS A 219 0.56 5.97 7.35
CA HIS A 219 1.45 7.11 7.55
C HIS A 219 1.98 7.60 6.19
N TRP A 220 1.74 8.84 5.86
CA TRP A 220 2.20 9.47 4.62
C TRP A 220 3.64 9.99 4.70
N ILE A 221 4.55 9.23 5.27
CA ILE A 221 5.91 9.66 5.70
C ILE A 221 6.69 10.34 4.58
N THR A 222 6.50 9.94 3.33
CA THR A 222 7.24 10.45 2.15
C THR A 222 6.48 11.54 1.40
N GLN A 223 5.27 11.88 1.84
CA GLN A 223 4.52 12.99 1.28
C GLN A 223 5.24 14.31 1.53
N PRO A 224 5.37 15.19 0.52
CA PRO A 224 5.91 16.52 0.73
C PRO A 224 5.20 17.26 1.87
N GLY A 225 5.98 17.77 2.83
CA GLY A 225 5.46 18.47 4.01
C GLY A 225 5.09 17.58 5.20
N TYR A 226 5.27 16.27 5.12
CA TYR A 226 5.11 15.40 6.28
C TYR A 226 6.15 15.71 7.36
N ASP A 227 5.70 15.82 8.61
CA ASP A 227 6.57 16.14 9.76
C ASP A 227 7.26 14.86 10.31
N VAL A 228 8.41 14.54 9.70
CA VAL A 228 9.26 13.41 10.11
C VAL A 228 9.81 13.62 11.52
N ASP A 229 10.07 14.86 11.95
CA ASP A 229 10.60 15.17 13.28
C ASP A 229 9.55 14.90 14.35
N LEU A 230 8.30 15.26 14.10
CA LEU A 230 7.19 14.93 14.97
C LEU A 230 6.99 13.40 15.09
N LEU A 231 7.06 12.67 13.95
CA LEU A 231 6.99 11.20 13.99
C LEU A 231 8.08 10.61 14.88
N CYS A 232 9.33 11.02 14.67
CA CYS A 232 10.46 10.52 15.45
C CYS A 232 10.32 10.85 16.94
N SER A 233 9.96 12.09 17.27
CA SER A 233 9.78 12.52 18.67
C SER A 233 8.62 11.77 19.34
N THR A 234 7.54 11.50 18.62
CA THR A 234 6.40 10.71 19.11
C THR A 234 6.80 9.27 19.44
N ILE A 235 7.52 8.60 18.55
CA ILE A 235 8.04 7.24 18.78
C ILE A 235 9.00 7.21 19.98
N LEU A 236 9.93 8.15 20.04
CA LEU A 236 10.89 8.23 21.14
C LEU A 236 10.23 8.53 22.48
N ALA A 237 9.21 9.39 22.51
CA ALA A 237 8.42 9.68 23.73
C ALA A 237 7.69 8.42 24.20
N PHE A 238 7.06 7.66 23.31
CA PHE A 238 6.41 6.39 23.65
C PHE A 238 7.41 5.39 24.24
N ARG A 239 8.57 5.19 23.59
CA ARG A 239 9.65 4.31 24.09
C ARG A 239 10.23 4.79 25.43
N LYS A 240 10.33 6.09 25.66
CA LYS A 240 10.77 6.64 26.94
C LYS A 240 9.76 6.32 28.06
N LYS A 241 8.47 6.38 27.77
CA LYS A 241 7.38 6.12 28.74
C LYS A 241 7.28 4.63 29.10
N TRP A 242 7.28 3.75 28.09
CA TRP A 242 6.94 2.34 28.26
C TRP A 242 8.14 1.39 28.34
N GLY A 243 9.31 1.84 27.92
CA GLY A 243 10.56 1.10 28.00
C GLY A 243 11.28 0.99 26.67
N LYS A 244 12.60 1.16 26.74
CA LYS A 244 13.48 1.07 25.55
C LYS A 244 13.58 -0.35 24.98
N HIS A 245 13.15 -1.37 25.72
CA HIS A 245 13.11 -2.77 25.28
C HIS A 245 12.03 -3.02 24.23
N LEU A 246 11.00 -2.16 24.17
CA LEU A 246 9.94 -2.30 23.18
C LEU A 246 10.46 -2.00 21.77
N GLN A 247 10.35 -3.00 20.90
CA GLN A 247 10.53 -2.78 19.46
C GLN A 247 9.28 -2.11 18.91
N ILE A 248 9.46 -0.98 18.23
CA ILE A 248 8.36 -0.31 17.51
C ILE A 248 8.42 -0.72 16.05
N TYR A 249 7.25 -1.01 15.48
CA TYR A 249 7.07 -1.29 14.04
C TYR A 249 6.14 -0.27 13.40
N LEU A 250 6.40 0.05 12.14
CA LEU A 250 5.51 0.77 11.23
C LEU A 250 5.35 -0.06 9.96
N GLU A 251 4.17 -0.02 9.35
CA GLU A 251 3.81 -0.80 8.16
C GLU A 251 3.30 0.09 7.00
N PRO A 252 4.02 1.14 6.58
CA PRO A 252 3.59 1.92 5.43
C PRO A 252 3.62 1.03 4.18
N GLY A 253 2.58 1.14 3.36
CA GLY A 253 2.55 0.52 2.03
C GLY A 253 2.71 1.60 0.97
N GLU A 254 1.79 2.53 0.95
CA GLU A 254 1.75 3.65 0.02
C GLU A 254 2.98 4.54 0.10
N ALA A 255 3.40 4.97 1.29
CA ALA A 255 4.54 5.88 1.46
C ALA A 255 5.84 5.37 0.84
N ILE A 256 5.99 4.08 0.59
CA ILE A 256 7.17 3.54 -0.10
C ILE A 256 7.14 3.90 -1.58
N ALA A 257 6.00 3.76 -2.23
CA ALA A 257 5.84 3.96 -3.66
C ALA A 257 5.11 5.26 -4.04
N LEU A 258 4.76 6.11 -3.07
CA LEU A 258 4.11 7.40 -3.27
C LEU A 258 4.95 8.28 -4.19
N ARG A 259 4.33 8.78 -5.27
CA ARG A 259 4.97 9.65 -6.27
C ARG A 259 6.27 9.07 -6.85
N THR A 260 6.27 7.76 -7.11
CA THR A 260 7.44 7.07 -7.70
C THR A 260 7.15 6.43 -9.05
N GLY A 261 5.90 6.40 -9.48
CA GLY A 261 5.55 5.77 -10.75
C GLY A 261 4.25 6.29 -11.35
N ILE A 262 4.02 5.84 -12.56
CA ILE A 262 2.92 6.26 -13.42
C ILE A 262 2.25 5.04 -14.06
N LEU A 263 1.00 5.21 -14.49
CA LEU A 263 0.37 4.31 -15.45
C LEU A 263 0.39 4.97 -16.83
N VAL A 264 1.18 4.41 -17.74
CA VAL A 264 1.21 4.81 -19.14
C VAL A 264 0.03 4.16 -19.85
N CYS A 265 -0.72 4.93 -20.60
CA CYS A 265 -1.81 4.43 -21.46
C CYS A 265 -1.85 5.16 -22.81
N THR A 266 -2.61 4.62 -23.75
CA THR A 266 -2.74 5.13 -25.12
C THR A 266 -4.21 5.36 -25.47
N VAL A 267 -4.51 6.46 -26.14
CA VAL A 267 -5.81 6.71 -26.76
C VAL A 267 -5.99 5.75 -27.93
N LEU A 268 -7.01 4.89 -27.87
CA LEU A 268 -7.35 3.93 -28.91
C LEU A 268 -8.29 4.54 -29.96
N ASP A 269 -9.30 5.29 -29.49
CA ASP A 269 -10.32 5.88 -30.34
C ASP A 269 -10.95 7.11 -29.69
N ILE A 270 -11.64 7.94 -30.47
CA ILE A 270 -12.38 9.10 -29.98
C ILE A 270 -13.79 9.06 -30.56
N VAL A 271 -14.77 8.87 -29.70
CA VAL A 271 -16.21 8.91 -30.07
C VAL A 271 -16.87 10.18 -29.55
N ARG A 272 -18.07 10.51 -30.05
CA ARG A 272 -18.83 11.68 -29.62
C ARG A 272 -20.23 11.28 -29.19
N ASN A 273 -20.57 11.68 -27.97
CA ASN A 273 -21.94 11.60 -27.45
C ASN A 273 -22.14 12.78 -26.46
N GLY A 274 -22.69 13.88 -26.94
CA GLY A 274 -22.76 15.14 -26.19
C GLY A 274 -21.42 15.86 -26.05
N MET A 275 -20.33 15.10 -25.87
CA MET A 275 -18.96 15.57 -25.75
C MET A 275 -17.99 14.57 -26.41
N PRO A 276 -16.72 14.97 -26.68
CA PRO A 276 -15.70 14.03 -27.10
C PRO A 276 -15.34 13.06 -25.96
N ILE A 277 -15.24 11.76 -26.26
CA ILE A 277 -14.88 10.70 -25.33
C ILE A 277 -13.67 9.97 -25.91
N ALA A 278 -12.53 10.05 -25.22
CA ALA A 278 -11.32 9.29 -25.58
C ALA A 278 -11.34 7.94 -24.87
N ILE A 279 -11.31 6.87 -25.67
CA ILE A 279 -11.27 5.48 -25.18
C ILE A 279 -9.79 5.09 -25.08
N LEU A 280 -9.37 4.61 -23.90
CA LEU A 280 -8.01 4.27 -23.60
C LEU A 280 -7.81 2.75 -23.57
N ASP A 281 -6.56 2.30 -23.74
CA ASP A 281 -6.16 0.90 -23.55
C ASP A 281 -6.02 0.50 -22.06
N THR A 282 -6.31 1.41 -21.14
CA THR A 282 -6.46 1.16 -19.71
C THR A 282 -7.93 1.23 -19.30
N SER A 283 -8.26 0.94 -18.02
CA SER A 283 -9.62 0.85 -17.53
C SER A 283 -9.71 1.30 -16.07
N ALA A 284 -10.69 2.11 -15.75
CA ALA A 284 -10.99 2.45 -14.35
C ALA A 284 -11.38 1.19 -13.56
N SER A 285 -12.30 0.39 -14.10
CA SER A 285 -12.84 -0.77 -13.39
C SER A 285 -11.85 -1.93 -13.24
N ALA A 286 -10.93 -2.10 -14.18
CA ALA A 286 -10.02 -3.25 -14.18
C ALA A 286 -8.60 -2.91 -13.73
N HIS A 287 -8.10 -1.71 -14.01
CA HIS A 287 -6.71 -1.36 -13.74
C HIS A 287 -6.52 -0.32 -12.62
N MET A 288 -7.57 0.42 -12.27
CA MET A 288 -7.54 1.42 -11.19
C MET A 288 -8.90 1.47 -10.45
N PRO A 289 -9.34 0.35 -9.84
CA PRO A 289 -10.70 0.26 -9.27
C PRO A 289 -10.96 1.28 -8.16
N ASP A 290 -9.93 1.78 -7.47
CA ASP A 290 -10.09 2.80 -6.45
C ASP A 290 -10.70 4.10 -6.98
N THR A 291 -10.53 4.41 -8.29
CA THR A 291 -11.18 5.56 -8.92
C THR A 291 -12.70 5.45 -8.95
N LEU A 292 -13.25 4.22 -8.80
CA LEU A 292 -14.68 3.94 -8.74
C LEU A 292 -15.17 3.57 -7.33
N GLU A 293 -14.36 2.84 -6.56
CA GLU A 293 -14.68 2.42 -5.18
C GLU A 293 -14.69 3.60 -4.21
N MET A 294 -13.80 4.54 -4.41
CA MET A 294 -13.64 5.78 -3.68
C MET A 294 -13.37 6.90 -4.69
N PRO A 295 -14.42 7.44 -5.33
CA PRO A 295 -14.27 8.28 -6.52
C PRO A 295 -13.28 9.43 -6.34
N TYR A 296 -12.19 9.38 -7.08
CA TYR A 296 -11.23 10.45 -7.26
C TYR A 296 -10.83 10.55 -8.73
N ARG A 297 -10.28 11.68 -9.11
CA ARG A 297 -9.80 11.93 -10.47
C ARG A 297 -8.27 11.86 -10.50
N PRO A 298 -7.66 10.80 -11.06
CA PRO A 298 -6.20 10.72 -11.19
C PRO A 298 -5.63 11.94 -11.89
N GLU A 299 -4.49 12.43 -11.46
CA GLU A 299 -3.77 13.47 -12.21
C GLU A 299 -3.12 12.87 -13.45
N ILE A 300 -3.11 13.67 -14.53
CA ILE A 300 -2.49 13.27 -15.81
C ILE A 300 -1.49 14.35 -16.19
N LEU A 301 -0.28 13.94 -16.55
CA LEU A 301 0.78 14.86 -16.95
C LEU A 301 0.31 15.75 -18.12
N GLY A 302 0.38 17.07 -17.92
CA GLY A 302 0.00 18.05 -18.93
C GLY A 302 -1.49 18.22 -19.18
N ALA A 303 -2.35 17.54 -18.41
CA ALA A 303 -3.79 17.75 -18.45
C ALA A 303 -4.25 18.69 -17.33
N GLY A 304 -5.36 19.39 -17.58
CA GLY A 304 -6.05 20.23 -16.61
C GLY A 304 -7.44 19.71 -16.25
N LYS A 305 -8.14 20.48 -15.40
CA LYS A 305 -9.56 20.25 -15.11
C LYS A 305 -10.39 20.49 -16.36
N SER A 306 -11.60 19.94 -16.38
CA SER A 306 -12.54 20.16 -17.48
C SER A 306 -12.69 21.66 -17.76
N GLY A 307 -12.45 22.07 -19.01
CA GLY A 307 -12.54 23.46 -19.47
C GLY A 307 -11.35 24.37 -19.15
N GLU A 308 -10.30 23.88 -18.49
CA GLU A 308 -9.09 24.66 -18.19
C GLU A 308 -8.25 24.92 -19.44
N PHE A 309 -8.19 23.93 -20.35
CA PHE A 309 -7.54 24.03 -21.66
C PHE A 309 -8.55 23.92 -22.80
N ALA A 310 -8.10 24.20 -24.03
CA ALA A 310 -8.95 24.32 -25.21
C ALA A 310 -9.72 23.02 -25.58
N HIS A 311 -9.19 21.85 -25.26
CA HIS A 311 -9.74 20.57 -25.71
C HIS A 311 -10.15 19.68 -24.53
N THR A 312 -11.46 19.60 -24.28
CA THR A 312 -12.02 18.80 -23.18
C THR A 312 -12.49 17.45 -23.67
N TYR A 313 -12.12 16.38 -22.93
CA TYR A 313 -12.51 15.00 -23.20
C TYR A 313 -12.97 14.31 -21.92
N ARG A 314 -13.94 13.41 -22.03
CA ARG A 314 -14.12 12.33 -21.08
C ARG A 314 -13.13 11.23 -21.42
N LEU A 315 -12.37 10.75 -20.44
CA LEU A 315 -11.50 9.59 -20.58
C LEU A 315 -12.23 8.35 -20.05
N ALA A 316 -12.30 7.30 -20.87
CA ALA A 316 -13.00 6.06 -20.55
C ALA A 316 -12.14 4.85 -20.89
N GLY A 317 -12.40 3.74 -20.21
CA GLY A 317 -11.69 2.48 -20.44
C GLY A 317 -12.30 1.66 -21.58
N GLY A 318 -11.63 0.52 -21.87
CA GLY A 318 -12.01 -0.40 -22.95
C GLY A 318 -12.97 -1.52 -22.54
N THR A 319 -13.49 -1.54 -21.30
CA THR A 319 -14.44 -2.58 -20.88
C THR A 319 -15.87 -2.27 -21.28
N CYS A 320 -16.75 -3.29 -21.24
CA CYS A 320 -18.18 -3.13 -21.51
C CYS A 320 -18.97 -2.58 -20.32
N LEU A 321 -18.36 -2.24 -19.21
CA LEU A 321 -19.02 -1.58 -18.09
C LEU A 321 -19.29 -0.12 -18.46
N ALA A 322 -20.57 0.28 -18.47
CA ALA A 322 -20.95 1.66 -18.80
C ALA A 322 -20.27 2.73 -17.89
N GLY A 323 -19.99 2.36 -16.65
CA GLY A 323 -19.29 3.19 -15.67
C GLY A 323 -17.75 3.12 -15.73
N ASP A 324 -17.15 2.52 -16.76
CA ASP A 324 -15.69 2.47 -16.94
C ASP A 324 -15.16 3.83 -17.42
N VAL A 325 -15.30 4.84 -16.55
CA VAL A 325 -14.97 6.24 -16.81
C VAL A 325 -13.92 6.68 -15.79
N ILE A 326 -12.81 7.25 -16.28
CA ILE A 326 -11.71 7.75 -15.45
C ILE A 326 -12.01 9.17 -14.97
N GLY A 327 -12.53 10.01 -15.86
CA GLY A 327 -12.90 11.39 -15.52
C GLY A 327 -12.93 12.32 -16.73
N ASP A 328 -13.26 13.59 -16.48
CA ASP A 328 -13.27 14.65 -17.49
C ASP A 328 -11.99 15.51 -17.35
N TYR A 329 -11.26 15.68 -18.45
CA TYR A 329 -9.97 16.37 -18.51
C TYR A 329 -9.94 17.31 -19.70
N SER A 330 -9.08 18.32 -19.60
CA SER A 330 -8.77 19.19 -20.75
C SER A 330 -7.28 19.16 -21.09
N PHE A 331 -6.97 19.38 -22.34
CA PHE A 331 -5.61 19.34 -22.89
C PHE A 331 -5.34 20.58 -23.73
N PRO A 332 -4.09 21.11 -23.75
CA PRO A 332 -3.72 22.23 -24.59
C PRO A 332 -3.73 21.90 -26.09
N GLN A 333 -3.51 20.61 -26.43
CA GLN A 333 -3.55 20.10 -27.81
C GLN A 333 -4.66 19.04 -27.93
N PRO A 334 -5.24 18.84 -29.12
CA PRO A 334 -6.25 17.81 -29.31
C PRO A 334 -5.63 16.41 -29.15
N LEU A 335 -6.37 15.53 -28.48
CA LEU A 335 -6.04 14.11 -28.45
C LEU A 335 -6.35 13.47 -29.82
N VAL A 336 -5.52 12.51 -30.22
CA VAL A 336 -5.73 11.67 -31.41
C VAL A 336 -5.44 10.20 -31.05
N PRO A 337 -6.00 9.22 -31.74
CA PRO A 337 -5.60 7.83 -31.58
C PRO A 337 -4.07 7.68 -31.69
N GLY A 338 -3.48 6.95 -30.75
CA GLY A 338 -2.03 6.83 -30.59
C GLY A 338 -1.39 7.82 -29.59
N THR A 339 -2.12 8.86 -29.14
CA THR A 339 -1.60 9.76 -28.10
C THR A 339 -1.36 8.97 -26.81
N ARG A 340 -0.14 9.09 -26.26
CA ARG A 340 0.21 8.49 -24.97
C ARG A 340 -0.02 9.46 -23.83
N LEU A 341 -0.58 8.95 -22.75
CA LEU A 341 -0.85 9.68 -21.52
C LEU A 341 -0.12 9.02 -20.35
N ALA A 342 0.27 9.83 -19.37
CA ALA A 342 0.84 9.37 -18.11
C ALA A 342 -0.12 9.75 -16.96
N LEU A 343 -0.80 8.78 -16.40
CA LEU A 343 -1.56 8.94 -15.16
C LEU A 343 -0.56 8.90 -14.00
N LEU A 344 -0.56 9.94 -13.20
CA LEU A 344 0.42 10.17 -12.15
C LEU A 344 0.10 9.36 -10.89
N ASP A 345 1.15 8.96 -10.19
CA ASP A 345 1.07 8.29 -8.87
C ASP A 345 0.25 6.99 -8.86
N MET A 346 0.43 6.17 -9.91
CA MET A 346 -0.30 4.91 -10.13
C MET A 346 0.52 3.65 -9.82
N SER A 347 1.53 3.75 -8.94
CA SER A 347 2.42 2.62 -8.63
C SER A 347 2.04 1.85 -7.38
N HIS A 348 1.33 2.47 -6.43
CA HIS A 348 0.83 1.82 -5.21
C HIS A 348 -0.66 1.49 -5.35
N TYR A 349 -1.18 0.57 -4.55
CA TYR A 349 -2.55 0.05 -4.60
C TYR A 349 -3.07 -0.29 -5.99
N THR A 350 -3.03 0.65 -6.92
CA THR A 350 -3.49 0.49 -8.31
C THR A 350 -2.93 -0.77 -8.95
N MET A 351 -1.61 -1.02 -8.85
CA MET A 351 -0.98 -2.21 -9.42
C MET A 351 -1.44 -3.51 -8.76
N VAL A 352 -1.63 -3.55 -7.44
CA VAL A 352 -1.97 -4.77 -6.70
C VAL A 352 -3.46 -5.11 -6.74
N LYS A 353 -4.32 -4.15 -7.11
CA LYS A 353 -5.79 -4.32 -7.21
C LYS A 353 -6.28 -4.65 -8.62
N ASN A 354 -5.40 -4.86 -9.58
CA ASN A 354 -5.74 -5.11 -10.99
C ASN A 354 -6.58 -6.37 -11.18
N THR A 355 -7.47 -6.32 -12.18
CA THR A 355 -8.25 -7.45 -12.66
C THR A 355 -8.15 -7.59 -14.18
N THR A 356 -8.64 -8.72 -14.69
CA THR A 356 -8.74 -9.00 -16.14
C THR A 356 -10.20 -9.00 -16.59
N PHE A 357 -11.02 -8.10 -16.04
CA PHE A 357 -12.43 -8.01 -16.42
C PHE A 357 -12.58 -7.80 -17.93
N ASN A 358 -13.58 -8.40 -18.54
CA ASN A 358 -13.81 -8.46 -20.00
C ASN A 358 -12.65 -9.03 -20.84
N GLY A 359 -11.66 -9.68 -20.20
CA GLY A 359 -10.49 -10.22 -20.90
C GLY A 359 -9.45 -9.19 -21.31
N ILE A 360 -9.51 -7.95 -20.79
CA ILE A 360 -8.45 -6.98 -21.07
C ILE A 360 -7.14 -7.42 -20.43
N CYS A 361 -6.02 -7.13 -21.09
CA CYS A 361 -4.70 -7.44 -20.54
C CYS A 361 -4.38 -6.55 -19.35
N LEU A 362 -3.79 -7.13 -18.31
CA LEU A 362 -3.18 -6.35 -17.23
C LEU A 362 -2.11 -5.41 -17.80
N PRO A 363 -1.94 -4.20 -17.24
CA PRO A 363 -0.84 -3.31 -17.60
C PRO A 363 0.50 -4.01 -17.41
N ALA A 364 1.40 -3.87 -18.36
CA ALA A 364 2.77 -4.36 -18.22
C ALA A 364 3.43 -3.71 -16.99
N ILE A 365 4.52 -4.31 -16.52
CA ILE A 365 5.31 -3.79 -15.40
C ILE A 365 6.69 -3.43 -15.92
N ALA A 366 7.15 -2.22 -15.66
CA ALA A 366 8.46 -1.73 -16.06
C ALA A 366 9.10 -0.85 -14.99
N SER A 367 10.41 -0.70 -15.07
CA SER A 367 11.19 0.22 -14.23
C SER A 367 12.06 1.11 -15.13
N PHE A 368 12.31 2.34 -14.67
CA PHE A 368 13.28 3.27 -15.23
C PHE A 368 14.41 3.50 -14.23
N GLU A 369 15.66 3.30 -14.68
CA GLU A 369 16.87 3.57 -13.91
C GLU A 369 17.47 4.91 -14.36
N PRO A 370 17.35 5.99 -13.55
CA PRO A 370 17.80 7.31 -13.98
C PRO A 370 19.30 7.43 -14.13
N ALA A 371 20.10 6.63 -13.40
CA ALA A 371 21.55 6.68 -13.47
C ALA A 371 22.09 6.21 -14.84
N THR A 372 21.38 5.33 -15.52
CA THR A 372 21.78 4.77 -16.83
C THR A 372 20.87 5.17 -17.97
N GLY A 373 19.70 5.75 -17.69
CA GLY A 373 18.63 6.01 -18.65
C GLY A 373 17.96 4.73 -19.21
N GLU A 374 18.12 3.60 -18.51
CA GLU A 374 17.59 2.30 -18.93
C GLU A 374 16.11 2.16 -18.56
N TYR A 375 15.32 1.68 -19.54
CA TYR A 375 13.95 1.22 -19.35
C TYR A 375 13.93 -0.30 -19.40
N ARG A 376 13.53 -0.94 -18.32
CA ARG A 376 13.46 -2.39 -18.21
C ARG A 376 12.01 -2.84 -18.10
N VAL A 377 11.51 -3.56 -19.12
CA VAL A 377 10.20 -4.23 -19.06
C VAL A 377 10.36 -5.52 -18.27
N ILE A 378 9.74 -5.58 -17.09
CA ILE A 378 9.82 -6.71 -16.16
C ILE A 378 8.85 -7.81 -16.53
N ARG A 379 7.60 -7.43 -16.81
CA ARG A 379 6.52 -8.38 -17.11
C ARG A 379 5.60 -7.82 -18.18
N ARG A 380 5.22 -8.68 -19.12
CA ARG A 380 4.09 -8.50 -20.03
C ARG A 380 3.05 -9.55 -19.71
N PHE A 381 1.79 -9.17 -19.81
CA PHE A 381 0.66 -10.06 -19.61
C PHE A 381 -0.02 -10.36 -20.94
N GLY A 382 -0.73 -11.49 -21.01
CA GLY A 382 -1.38 -11.92 -22.23
C GLY A 382 -2.50 -12.92 -21.96
N TYR A 383 -2.94 -13.61 -23.02
CA TYR A 383 -4.06 -14.54 -22.97
C TYR A 383 -3.91 -15.64 -21.90
N ALA A 384 -2.68 -16.12 -21.67
CA ALA A 384 -2.42 -17.16 -20.65
C ALA A 384 -2.79 -16.68 -19.23
N ASP A 385 -2.51 -15.42 -18.89
CA ASP A 385 -2.83 -14.84 -17.58
C ASP A 385 -4.36 -14.78 -17.37
N TYR A 386 -5.11 -14.40 -18.41
CA TYR A 386 -6.57 -14.41 -18.39
C TYR A 386 -7.14 -15.83 -18.30
N LYS A 387 -6.69 -16.73 -19.18
CA LYS A 387 -7.17 -18.10 -19.27
C LYS A 387 -6.95 -18.87 -17.96
N ASN A 388 -5.73 -18.81 -17.39
CA ASN A 388 -5.36 -19.57 -16.19
C ASN A 388 -6.10 -19.12 -14.93
N LYS A 389 -6.71 -17.93 -14.94
CA LYS A 389 -7.60 -17.47 -13.89
C LYS A 389 -8.98 -18.13 -13.95
N LEU A 390 -9.39 -18.65 -15.09
CA LEU A 390 -10.75 -19.11 -15.33
C LEU A 390 -10.88 -20.65 -15.40
N GLY A 391 -9.79 -21.38 -15.40
CA GLY A 391 -9.83 -22.84 -15.40
C GLY A 391 -8.68 -23.54 -16.09
#